data_d626e97787f7bcc47ccd3e0fee6b0de9
#
_entry.id   d626e97787f7bcc47ccd3e0fee6b0de9
#
_cell.length_a   1.000
_cell.length_b   1.000
_cell.length_c   1.000
_cell.angle_alpha   90.00
_cell.angle_beta   90.00
_cell.angle_gamma   90.00
#
_symmetry.space_group_name_H-M   'P 1'
#
loop_
_entity.id
_entity.type
_entity.pdbx_description
1 polymer ?
#
loop_
_entity_poly.entity_id
_entity_poly.type
_entity_poly.pdbx_seq_one_letter_code
_entity_poly.pdbx_strand_id
1 'polypeptide(L)'
;MDEHIITAAEFQALARPVSVHIDEDEVMAFVREGEDMYIIPALGYAVCKRLVESKELSESDKILLSGGEWTDEKGNVHYCNGLKIAVAYFAYARMSRSDGSIIARTGFMAHNDEYSTHIDGVEKRKRYNEIMDVAEKYLSDVLEYLRSLNGDAVKKVRGSRARVHAIGG
;
A
#
# COMPACT_ATOMS: atom_id res chain seq x y z
N MET A 1 6.15 15.21 5.00
CA MET A 1 7.02 14.96 3.84
C MET A 1 6.34 15.66 2.69
N ASP A 2 7.02 16.56 2.00
CA ASP A 2 6.42 17.29 0.85
C ASP A 2 6.46 16.45 -0.43
N GLU A 3 7.23 15.38 -0.43
CA GLU A 3 7.34 14.40 -1.52
C GLU A 3 6.84 13.03 -1.06
N HIS A 4 6.21 12.30 -1.97
CA HIS A 4 5.63 10.98 -1.74
C HIS A 4 6.44 9.87 -2.43
N ILE A 5 6.30 8.63 -1.96
CA ILE A 5 6.99 7.45 -2.54
C ILE A 5 6.50 7.16 -3.96
N ILE A 6 5.22 7.47 -4.23
CA ILE A 6 4.63 7.32 -5.57
C ILE A 6 3.89 8.60 -5.98
N THR A 7 3.79 8.80 -7.28
CA THR A 7 2.94 9.82 -7.91
C THR A 7 1.53 9.28 -8.19
N ALA A 8 0.58 10.17 -8.52
CA ALA A 8 -0.76 9.76 -8.93
C ALA A 8 -0.72 8.87 -10.19
N ALA A 9 0.17 9.15 -11.14
CA ALA A 9 0.34 8.32 -12.34
C ALA A 9 0.88 6.92 -11.99
N GLU A 10 1.83 6.81 -11.07
CA GLU A 10 2.33 5.52 -10.59
C GLU A 10 1.26 4.75 -9.81
N PHE A 11 0.44 5.44 -9.01
CA PHE A 11 -0.70 4.82 -8.37
C PHE A 11 -1.66 4.18 -9.39
N GLN A 12 -2.02 4.93 -10.45
CA GLN A 12 -2.90 4.41 -11.50
C GLN A 12 -2.31 3.21 -12.25
N ALA A 13 -0.99 3.17 -12.41
CA ALA A 13 -0.29 2.08 -13.08
C ALA A 13 -0.13 0.82 -12.20
N LEU A 14 0.03 0.99 -10.90
CA LEU A 14 0.38 -0.08 -9.96
C LEU A 14 -0.84 -0.65 -9.21
N ALA A 15 -1.86 0.18 -8.93
CA ALA A 15 -3.08 -0.28 -8.28
C ALA A 15 -3.98 -1.07 -9.24
N ARG A 16 -5.08 -1.62 -8.71
CA ARG A 16 -6.14 -2.18 -9.57
C ARG A 16 -6.73 -1.08 -10.44
N PRO A 17 -7.32 -1.42 -11.60
CA PRO A 17 -7.87 -0.44 -12.50
C PRO A 17 -8.81 0.55 -11.80
N VAL A 18 -8.49 1.82 -11.91
CA VAL A 18 -9.29 2.95 -11.42
C VAL A 18 -9.64 3.84 -12.60
N SER A 19 -10.66 4.69 -12.45
CA SER A 19 -11.03 5.63 -13.50
C SER A 19 -9.87 6.59 -13.80
N VAL A 20 -9.62 6.83 -15.08
CA VAL A 20 -8.63 7.83 -15.53
C VAL A 20 -9.03 9.27 -15.23
N HIS A 21 -10.29 9.50 -14.82
CA HIS A 21 -10.84 10.80 -14.49
C HIS A 21 -10.86 11.12 -12.99
N ILE A 22 -10.17 10.31 -12.17
CA ILE A 22 -10.04 10.60 -10.75
C ILE A 22 -9.15 11.82 -10.56
N ASP A 23 -9.52 12.68 -9.60
CA ASP A 23 -8.74 13.86 -9.25
C ASP A 23 -7.39 13.45 -8.63
N GLU A 24 -6.29 14.03 -9.13
CA GLU A 24 -4.94 13.69 -8.67
C GLU A 24 -4.74 14.06 -7.21
N ASP A 25 -5.27 15.19 -6.75
CA ASP A 25 -5.15 15.63 -5.35
C ASP A 25 -5.88 14.66 -4.41
N GLU A 26 -7.01 14.11 -4.86
CA GLU A 26 -7.77 13.11 -4.14
C GLU A 26 -7.00 11.79 -4.03
N VAL A 27 -6.39 11.33 -5.11
CA VAL A 27 -5.50 10.16 -5.11
C VAL A 27 -4.34 10.36 -4.15
N MET A 28 -3.69 11.53 -4.21
CA MET A 28 -2.53 11.82 -3.36
C MET A 28 -2.89 11.92 -1.88
N ALA A 29 -4.12 12.29 -1.53
CA ALA A 29 -4.60 12.22 -0.15
C ALA A 29 -4.61 10.78 0.37
N PHE A 30 -5.08 9.81 -0.43
CA PHE A 30 -5.05 8.38 -0.06
C PHE A 30 -3.64 7.80 -0.06
N VAL A 31 -2.76 8.25 -0.96
CA VAL A 31 -1.33 7.87 -0.94
C VAL A 31 -0.71 8.30 0.37
N ARG A 32 -0.90 9.56 0.78
CA ARG A 32 -0.43 10.08 2.06
C ARG A 32 -0.95 9.27 3.24
N GLU A 33 -2.25 8.99 3.28
CA GLU A 33 -2.83 8.14 4.33
C GLU A 33 -2.18 6.74 4.38
N GLY A 34 -1.93 6.13 3.22
CA GLY A 34 -1.27 4.84 3.12
C GLY A 34 0.17 4.88 3.66
N GLU A 35 0.93 5.90 3.30
CA GLU A 35 2.28 6.12 3.79
C GLU A 35 2.31 6.35 5.31
N ASP A 36 1.48 7.25 5.83
CA ASP A 36 1.47 7.63 7.23
C ASP A 36 0.99 6.49 8.15
N MET A 37 0.00 5.73 7.71
CA MET A 37 -0.61 4.69 8.55
C MET A 37 0.11 3.34 8.50
N TYR A 38 0.74 3.00 7.38
CA TYR A 38 1.27 1.64 7.18
C TYR A 38 2.76 1.62 6.87
N ILE A 39 3.25 2.49 6.00
CA ILE A 39 4.63 2.44 5.50
C ILE A 39 5.61 3.05 6.49
N ILE A 40 5.36 4.28 6.92
CA ILE A 40 6.25 4.99 7.86
C ILE A 40 6.37 4.23 9.19
N PRO A 41 5.28 3.72 9.80
CA PRO A 41 5.40 2.91 11.01
C PRO A 41 6.18 1.59 10.82
N ALA A 42 6.15 1.01 9.62
CA ALA A 42 6.82 -0.26 9.33
C ALA A 42 8.30 -0.12 9.03
N LEU A 43 8.69 0.89 8.24
CA LEU A 43 10.06 1.10 7.79
C LEU A 43 10.82 2.12 8.64
N GLY A 44 10.11 3.04 9.26
CA GLY A 44 10.66 4.22 9.94
C GLY A 44 10.81 5.42 9.01
N TYR A 45 10.56 6.62 9.56
CA TYR A 45 10.58 7.89 8.83
C TYR A 45 11.91 8.14 8.11
N ALA A 46 13.05 7.83 8.75
CA ALA A 46 14.38 8.07 8.19
C ALA A 46 14.63 7.27 6.89
N VAL A 47 14.13 6.04 6.82
CA VAL A 47 14.26 5.20 5.62
C VAL A 47 13.38 5.76 4.50
N CYS A 48 12.11 6.08 4.79
CA CYS A 48 11.19 6.64 3.81
C CYS A 48 11.72 7.97 3.25
N LYS A 49 12.18 8.88 4.12
CA LYS A 49 12.76 10.16 3.75
C LYS A 49 13.99 9.98 2.83
N ARG A 50 14.89 9.08 3.18
CA ARG A 50 16.07 8.78 2.37
C ARG A 50 15.68 8.29 0.97
N LEU A 51 14.70 7.40 0.87
CA LEU A 51 14.24 6.84 -0.41
C LEU A 51 13.62 7.90 -1.34
N VAL A 52 12.95 8.88 -0.76
CA VAL A 52 12.27 9.96 -1.51
C VAL A 52 13.24 11.07 -1.91
N GLU A 53 14.12 11.51 -0.99
CA GLU A 53 14.99 12.67 -1.20
C GLU A 53 16.32 12.35 -1.91
N SER A 54 16.70 11.06 -2.00
CA SER A 54 17.99 10.68 -2.61
C SER A 54 17.99 10.88 -4.11
N LYS A 55 18.91 11.71 -4.60
CA LYS A 55 19.13 11.93 -6.05
C LYS A 55 19.74 10.70 -6.74
N GLU A 56 20.55 9.94 -6.02
CA GLU A 56 21.17 8.69 -6.50
C GLU A 56 20.78 7.55 -5.56
N LEU A 57 20.00 6.64 -6.09
CA LEU A 57 19.57 5.44 -5.38
C LEU A 57 20.62 4.32 -5.59
N SER A 58 21.01 3.66 -4.49
CA SER A 58 21.79 2.45 -4.57
C SER A 58 20.99 1.33 -5.26
N GLU A 59 21.66 0.28 -5.73
CA GLU A 59 20.95 -0.88 -6.31
C GLU A 59 19.98 -1.51 -5.30
N SER A 60 20.37 -1.56 -4.03
CA SER A 60 19.48 -2.02 -2.95
C SER A 60 18.25 -1.13 -2.78
N ASP A 61 18.40 0.19 -2.87
CA ASP A 61 17.27 1.12 -2.77
C ASP A 61 16.34 1.02 -4.00
N LYS A 62 16.89 0.73 -5.19
CA LYS A 62 16.07 0.48 -6.39
C LYS A 62 15.22 -0.78 -6.25
N ILE A 63 15.80 -1.88 -5.75
CA ILE A 63 15.06 -3.11 -5.47
C ILE A 63 14.00 -2.84 -4.39
N LEU A 64 14.36 -2.10 -3.34
CA LEU A 64 13.43 -1.75 -2.27
C LEU A 64 12.23 -0.95 -2.77
N LEU A 65 12.45 0.03 -3.67
CA LEU A 65 11.39 0.88 -4.22
C LEU A 65 10.57 0.19 -5.31
N SER A 66 11.24 -0.35 -6.32
CA SER A 66 10.61 -0.78 -7.57
C SER A 66 10.47 -2.29 -7.71
N GLY A 67 11.07 -3.02 -6.78
CA GLY A 67 11.10 -4.48 -6.82
C GLY A 67 12.28 -5.03 -7.62
N GLY A 68 12.53 -6.32 -7.45
CA GLY A 68 13.59 -7.05 -8.13
C GLY A 68 13.97 -8.35 -7.42
N GLU A 69 14.87 -9.10 -8.05
CA GLU A 69 15.43 -10.31 -7.49
C GLU A 69 16.57 -9.98 -6.51
N TRP A 70 16.68 -10.75 -5.45
CA TRP A 70 17.77 -10.68 -4.51
C TRP A 70 18.12 -12.08 -3.97
N THR A 71 19.33 -12.24 -3.46
CA THR A 71 19.82 -13.53 -2.97
C THR A 71 20.11 -13.41 -1.48
N ASP A 72 19.63 -14.39 -0.69
CA ASP A 72 19.89 -14.46 0.73
C ASP A 72 21.31 -15.00 1.03
N GLU A 73 21.71 -14.98 2.30
CA GLU A 73 23.02 -15.47 2.76
C GLU A 73 23.23 -16.97 2.49
N LYS A 74 22.16 -17.73 2.24
CA LYS A 74 22.19 -19.15 1.93
C LYS A 74 22.28 -19.46 0.43
N GLY A 75 22.23 -18.40 -0.41
CA GLY A 75 22.25 -18.52 -1.86
C GLY A 75 20.87 -18.75 -2.49
N ASN A 76 19.77 -18.64 -1.75
CA ASN A 76 18.43 -18.74 -2.32
C ASN A 76 18.02 -17.42 -2.97
N VAL A 77 17.42 -17.54 -4.15
CA VAL A 77 16.89 -16.39 -4.90
C VAL A 77 15.48 -16.09 -4.42
N HIS A 78 15.23 -14.83 -4.09
CA HIS A 78 13.95 -14.29 -3.68
C HIS A 78 13.54 -13.15 -4.62
N TYR A 79 12.26 -12.78 -4.58
CA TYR A 79 11.74 -11.64 -5.32
C TYR A 79 11.04 -10.67 -4.37
N CYS A 80 11.43 -9.40 -4.44
CA CYS A 80 10.75 -8.30 -3.75
C CYS A 80 9.84 -7.58 -4.75
N ASN A 81 8.57 -7.37 -4.42
CA ASN A 81 7.64 -6.64 -5.28
C ASN A 81 7.86 -5.12 -5.26
N GLY A 82 8.60 -4.63 -4.27
CA GLY A 82 8.92 -3.23 -4.09
C GLY A 82 7.90 -2.44 -3.27
N LEU A 83 8.36 -1.32 -2.74
CA LEU A 83 7.59 -0.47 -1.85
C LEU A 83 6.48 0.30 -2.59
N LYS A 84 6.73 0.70 -3.83
CA LYS A 84 5.78 1.47 -4.64
C LYS A 84 4.45 0.75 -4.81
N ILE A 85 4.47 -0.56 -5.10
CA ILE A 85 3.23 -1.33 -5.23
C ILE A 85 2.53 -1.50 -3.89
N ALA A 86 3.27 -1.68 -2.78
CA ALA A 86 2.67 -1.74 -1.45
C ALA A 86 1.92 -0.45 -1.10
N VAL A 87 2.55 0.72 -1.33
CA VAL A 87 1.91 2.04 -1.16
C VAL A 87 0.66 2.17 -2.00
N ALA A 88 0.73 1.80 -3.30
CA ALA A 88 -0.41 1.86 -4.20
C ALA A 88 -1.60 1.02 -3.70
N TYR A 89 -1.34 -0.18 -3.19
CA TYR A 89 -2.40 -1.04 -2.66
C TYR A 89 -2.95 -0.57 -1.32
N PHE A 90 -2.14 0.01 -0.41
CA PHE A 90 -2.66 0.65 0.80
C PHE A 90 -3.52 1.87 0.48
N ALA A 91 -3.08 2.73 -0.44
CA ALA A 91 -3.86 3.87 -0.91
C ALA A 91 -5.20 3.40 -1.55
N TYR A 92 -5.15 2.35 -2.38
CA TYR A 92 -6.34 1.78 -3.00
C TYR A 92 -7.31 1.17 -1.97
N ALA A 93 -6.81 0.51 -0.92
CA ALA A 93 -7.63 0.02 0.17
C ALA A 93 -8.34 1.17 0.89
N ARG A 94 -7.61 2.25 1.21
CA ARG A 94 -8.19 3.45 1.82
C ARG A 94 -9.28 4.08 0.95
N MET A 95 -8.98 4.26 -0.34
CA MET A 95 -9.95 4.74 -1.33
C MET A 95 -11.21 3.86 -1.40
N SER A 96 -11.05 2.52 -1.39
CA SER A 96 -12.18 1.59 -1.46
C SER A 96 -13.12 1.66 -0.26
N ARG A 97 -12.65 2.21 0.86
CA ARG A 97 -13.43 2.40 2.09
C ARG A 97 -14.11 3.77 2.15
N SER A 98 -13.60 4.76 1.45
CA SER A 98 -14.21 6.08 1.42
C SER A 98 -15.57 6.05 0.72
N ASP A 99 -16.42 7.02 1.00
CA ASP A 99 -17.82 7.01 0.60
C ASP A 99 -18.02 6.88 -0.92
N GLY A 100 -19.10 6.24 -1.31
CA GLY A 100 -19.44 5.80 -2.66
C GLY A 100 -19.36 6.83 -3.80
N SER A 101 -19.16 8.12 -3.52
CA SER A 101 -18.99 9.15 -4.54
C SER A 101 -17.67 9.04 -5.30
N ILE A 102 -16.58 8.65 -4.62
CA ILE A 102 -15.25 8.47 -5.23
C ILE A 102 -15.17 7.16 -5.99
N ILE A 103 -15.70 6.09 -5.40
CA ILE A 103 -15.77 4.78 -6.06
C ILE A 103 -16.66 4.86 -7.31
N ALA A 104 -17.73 5.66 -7.27
CA ALA A 104 -18.56 5.91 -8.43
C ALA A 104 -17.80 6.61 -9.57
N ARG A 105 -16.87 7.52 -9.28
CA ARG A 105 -15.99 8.14 -10.28
C ARG A 105 -14.92 7.22 -10.82
N THR A 106 -14.54 6.18 -10.08
CA THR A 106 -13.47 5.23 -10.44
C THR A 106 -13.94 4.01 -11.24
N GLY A 107 -15.12 4.07 -11.85
CA GLY A 107 -15.63 2.97 -12.66
C GLY A 107 -16.22 1.79 -11.88
N PHE A 108 -16.32 1.87 -10.56
CA PHE A 108 -17.20 1.00 -9.76
C PHE A 108 -18.67 1.49 -9.81
N MET A 109 -19.01 2.27 -10.82
CA MET A 109 -20.39 2.65 -11.12
C MET A 109 -21.20 1.39 -11.37
N ALA A 110 -21.98 0.97 -10.39
CA ALA A 110 -23.31 0.55 -10.76
C ALA A 110 -23.94 1.77 -11.44
N HIS A 111 -24.22 1.66 -12.74
CA HIS A 111 -24.97 2.69 -13.45
C HIS A 111 -26.11 3.18 -12.58
N ASN A 112 -26.35 4.48 -12.59
CA ASN A 112 -27.43 5.14 -11.87
C ASN A 112 -28.76 4.89 -12.60
N ASP A 113 -29.04 3.63 -12.87
CA ASP A 113 -30.32 3.15 -13.32
C ASP A 113 -31.12 2.75 -12.08
N GLU A 114 -32.46 2.78 -12.14
CA GLU A 114 -33.39 2.45 -11.06
C GLU A 114 -33.16 1.09 -10.34
N TYR A 115 -32.10 0.36 -10.72
CA TYR A 115 -31.68 -0.95 -10.21
C TYR A 115 -30.31 -0.94 -9.51
N SER A 116 -29.76 0.22 -9.17
CA SER A 116 -28.48 0.30 -8.47
C SER A 116 -28.65 -0.20 -7.02
N THR A 117 -28.34 -1.45 -6.80
CA THR A 117 -28.24 -2.02 -5.47
C THR A 117 -27.09 -1.36 -4.72
N HIS A 118 -27.40 -0.70 -3.61
CA HIS A 118 -26.37 -0.25 -2.67
C HIS A 118 -25.50 -1.45 -2.27
N ILE A 119 -24.19 -1.37 -2.56
CA ILE A 119 -23.26 -2.39 -2.08
C ILE A 119 -23.33 -2.37 -0.55
N ASP A 120 -23.71 -3.50 0.02
CA ASP A 120 -23.85 -3.64 1.48
C ASP A 120 -22.53 -3.34 2.18
N GLY A 121 -22.60 -2.74 3.36
CA GLY A 121 -21.44 -2.43 4.19
C GLY A 121 -20.58 -3.66 4.51
N VAL A 122 -21.15 -4.85 4.51
CA VAL A 122 -20.45 -6.14 4.67
C VAL A 122 -19.56 -6.43 3.45
N GLU A 123 -20.08 -6.24 2.24
CA GLU A 123 -19.32 -6.44 1.00
C GLU A 123 -18.20 -5.42 0.83
N LYS A 124 -18.45 -4.14 1.16
CA LYS A 124 -17.41 -3.10 1.20
C LYS A 124 -16.27 -3.49 2.16
N ARG A 125 -16.61 -3.99 3.34
CA ARG A 125 -15.62 -4.43 4.33
C ARG A 125 -14.83 -5.65 3.85
N LYS A 126 -15.50 -6.62 3.23
CA LYS A 126 -14.84 -7.80 2.66
C LYS A 126 -13.83 -7.39 1.59
N ARG A 127 -14.22 -6.54 0.66
CA ARG A 127 -13.35 -6.02 -0.40
C ARG A 127 -12.16 -5.25 0.16
N TYR A 128 -12.38 -4.38 1.14
CA TYR A 128 -11.30 -3.69 1.84
C TYR A 128 -10.30 -4.66 2.45
N ASN A 129 -10.77 -5.68 3.15
CA ASN A 129 -9.89 -6.68 3.77
C ASN A 129 -9.08 -7.46 2.73
N GLU A 130 -9.70 -7.86 1.62
CA GLU A 130 -8.99 -8.55 0.52
C GLU A 130 -7.88 -7.68 -0.09
N ILE A 131 -8.10 -6.38 -0.24
CA ILE A 131 -7.09 -5.45 -0.75
C ILE A 131 -5.99 -5.26 0.30
N MET A 132 -6.34 -5.13 1.57
CA MET A 132 -5.40 -4.99 2.67
C MET A 132 -4.50 -6.22 2.81
N ASP A 133 -5.04 -7.44 2.66
CA ASP A 133 -4.25 -8.67 2.71
C ASP A 133 -3.17 -8.68 1.59
N VAL A 134 -3.51 -8.18 0.41
CA VAL A 134 -2.54 -8.04 -0.70
C VAL A 134 -1.49 -6.96 -0.38
N ALA A 135 -1.90 -5.81 0.13
CA ALA A 135 -0.99 -4.72 0.50
C ALA A 135 -0.01 -5.16 1.60
N GLU A 136 -0.51 -5.86 2.63
CA GLU A 136 0.30 -6.41 3.72
C GLU A 136 1.30 -7.46 3.21
N LYS A 137 0.91 -8.27 2.21
CA LYS A 137 1.83 -9.23 1.59
C LYS A 137 2.98 -8.51 0.89
N TYR A 138 2.72 -7.47 0.08
CA TYR A 138 3.75 -6.69 -0.58
C TYR A 138 4.68 -6.00 0.43
N LEU A 139 4.12 -5.43 1.50
CA LEU A 139 4.92 -4.83 2.57
C LEU A 139 5.78 -5.88 3.29
N SER A 140 5.25 -7.09 3.51
CA SER A 140 6.01 -8.18 4.12
C SER A 140 7.24 -8.57 3.29
N ASP A 141 7.11 -8.61 1.95
CA ASP A 141 8.21 -8.91 1.04
C ASP A 141 9.31 -7.82 1.11
N VAL A 142 8.89 -6.55 1.18
CA VAL A 142 9.79 -5.41 1.38
C VAL A 142 10.54 -5.51 2.71
N LEU A 143 9.83 -5.84 3.79
CA LEU A 143 10.44 -5.99 5.12
C LEU A 143 11.38 -7.20 5.20
N GLU A 144 11.10 -8.27 4.48
CA GLU A 144 11.98 -9.43 4.37
C GLU A 144 13.30 -9.04 3.68
N TYR A 145 13.20 -8.32 2.57
CA TYR A 145 14.37 -7.79 1.87
C TYR A 145 15.20 -6.84 2.75
N LEU A 146 14.54 -5.90 3.46
CA LEU A 146 15.22 -4.99 4.39
C LEU A 146 15.97 -5.74 5.52
N ARG A 147 15.39 -6.82 6.03
CA ARG A 147 16.07 -7.66 7.06
C ARG A 147 17.30 -8.32 6.48
N SER A 148 17.27 -8.78 5.24
CA SER A 148 18.43 -9.38 4.59
C SER A 148 19.58 -8.40 4.42
N LEU A 149 19.29 -7.10 4.21
CA LEU A 149 20.30 -6.06 4.08
C LEU A 149 20.94 -5.65 5.41
N ASN A 150 20.16 -5.66 6.50
CA ASN A 150 20.57 -5.13 7.79
C ASN A 150 20.94 -6.23 8.82
N GLY A 151 20.91 -7.49 8.43
CA GLY A 151 20.98 -8.60 9.37
C GLY A 151 19.81 -8.56 10.36
N ASP A 152 19.91 -9.22 11.50
CA ASP A 152 18.85 -9.31 12.52
C ASP A 152 18.51 -7.99 13.25
N ALA A 153 19.06 -6.86 12.79
CA ALA A 153 18.89 -5.55 13.44
C ALA A 153 17.47 -4.96 13.29
N VAL A 154 16.67 -5.43 12.35
CA VAL A 154 15.27 -4.96 12.19
C VAL A 154 14.39 -5.73 13.17
N LYS A 155 14.01 -5.08 14.27
CA LYS A 155 13.03 -5.61 15.22
C LYS A 155 11.77 -6.03 14.47
N LYS A 156 11.27 -7.25 14.74
CA LYS A 156 9.93 -7.69 14.27
C LYS A 156 8.90 -6.63 14.64
N VAL A 157 8.45 -5.86 13.66
CA VAL A 157 7.25 -5.05 13.81
C VAL A 157 6.10 -6.06 13.87
N ARG A 158 5.65 -6.36 15.09
CA ARG A 158 4.41 -7.11 15.29
C ARG A 158 3.29 -6.27 14.70
N GLY A 159 2.69 -6.74 13.61
CA GLY A 159 1.43 -6.21 13.15
C GLY A 159 0.44 -6.21 14.32
N SER A 160 0.16 -5.03 14.84
CA SER A 160 -0.87 -4.85 15.87
C SER A 160 -2.22 -4.98 15.20
N ARG A 161 -2.68 -6.20 14.98
CA ARG A 161 -4.11 -6.44 14.88
C ARG A 161 -4.66 -6.18 16.27
N ALA A 162 -5.22 -5.01 16.49
CA ALA A 162 -6.04 -4.74 17.65
C ALA A 162 -7.19 -5.76 17.63
N ARG A 163 -7.05 -6.84 18.41
CA ARG A 163 -8.17 -7.73 18.71
C ARG A 163 -9.09 -6.92 19.62
N VAL A 164 -10.15 -6.41 19.06
CA VAL A 164 -11.28 -5.91 19.83
C VAL A 164 -11.90 -7.14 20.47
N HIS A 165 -11.56 -7.41 21.73
CA HIS A 165 -12.36 -8.33 22.54
C HIS A 165 -13.72 -7.66 22.75
N ALA A 166 -14.76 -8.22 22.11
CA ALA A 166 -16.12 -7.90 22.48
C ALA A 166 -16.29 -8.36 23.94
N ILE A 167 -16.38 -7.41 24.86
CA ILE A 167 -16.82 -7.65 26.22
C ILE A 167 -18.33 -7.90 26.09
N GLY A 168 -18.72 -9.18 26.03
CA GLY A 168 -20.10 -9.59 26.17
C GLY A 168 -20.46 -9.50 27.63
N GLY A 169 -21.42 -8.65 27.91
CA GLY A 169 -22.25 -8.73 29.14
C GLY A 169 -23.48 -9.58 28.88
#